data_17a89b6425718b18aa87dc800d5a24f6
#
_entry.id   17a89b6425718b18aa87dc800d5a24f6
#
_cell.length_a   1.000
_cell.length_b   1.000
_cell.length_c   1.000
_cell.angle_alpha   90.00
_cell.angle_beta   90.00
_cell.angle_gamma   90.00
#
_symmetry.space_group_name_H-M   'P 1'
#
loop_
_entity.id
_entity.type
_entity.pdbx_description
1 polymer ?
#
loop_
_entity_poly.entity_id
_entity_poly.type
_entity_poly.pdbx_seq_one_letter_code
_entity_poly.pdbx_strand_id
1 'polypeptide(L)'
;MPRKLLGVLLAMIAFCAIVRAADDPFLGIWQLNGEKTSNYQQQSQMIINVPAPGGFTSYRATIGKDNQSSTETHPVAFDGKPYQTTGGDAREISYKRVDARTIERTQNRNGKISVDTEQVSEDGKTLTVKQANAVRVYEKQFDVKPAKR
;
A
#
# COMPACT_ATOMS: atom_id res chain seq x y z
N MET A 1 -18.43 15.75 -57.28
CA MET A 1 -19.14 15.08 -56.16
C MET A 1 -18.18 15.01 -54.98
N PRO A 2 -18.39 15.69 -53.89
CA PRO A 2 -17.47 15.62 -52.76
C PRO A 2 -17.76 14.38 -51.92
N ARG A 3 -16.77 13.54 -51.74
CA ARG A 3 -16.77 12.40 -50.83
C ARG A 3 -16.69 12.92 -49.39
N LYS A 4 -17.75 12.70 -48.60
CA LYS A 4 -17.79 12.96 -47.18
C LYS A 4 -16.92 11.94 -46.45
N LEU A 5 -15.75 12.35 -45.94
CA LEU A 5 -14.96 11.59 -44.99
C LEU A 5 -15.68 11.64 -43.62
N LEU A 6 -16.28 10.55 -43.25
CA LEU A 6 -16.83 10.33 -41.89
C LEU A 6 -15.69 9.98 -40.98
N GLY A 7 -15.21 10.99 -40.23
CA GLY A 7 -14.21 10.79 -39.17
C GLY A 7 -14.84 10.05 -38.01
N VAL A 8 -14.45 8.79 -37.80
CA VAL A 8 -14.77 8.04 -36.58
C VAL A 8 -13.85 8.52 -35.49
N LEU A 9 -14.37 9.40 -34.63
CA LEU A 9 -13.69 9.83 -33.39
C LEU A 9 -13.82 8.68 -32.37
N LEU A 10 -12.78 7.86 -32.28
CA LEU A 10 -12.69 6.81 -31.26
C LEU A 10 -12.39 7.49 -29.90
N ALA A 11 -13.46 7.76 -29.15
CA ALA A 11 -13.33 8.23 -27.77
C ALA A 11 -12.80 7.07 -26.91
N MET A 12 -11.51 7.08 -26.62
CA MET A 12 -10.90 6.24 -25.60
C MET A 12 -11.42 6.72 -24.23
N ILE A 13 -12.50 6.14 -23.75
CA ILE A 13 -12.95 6.31 -22.38
C ILE A 13 -11.96 5.54 -21.50
N ALA A 14 -10.99 6.26 -20.95
CA ALA A 14 -10.17 5.74 -19.86
C ALA A 14 -11.10 5.48 -18.68
N PHE A 15 -11.45 4.23 -18.46
CA PHE A 15 -12.20 3.78 -17.30
C PHE A 15 -11.26 3.87 -16.10
N CYS A 16 -11.13 5.08 -15.55
CA CYS A 16 -10.48 5.27 -14.24
C CYS A 16 -11.43 4.68 -13.21
N ALA A 17 -11.20 3.44 -12.82
CA ALA A 17 -11.95 2.82 -11.73
C ALA A 17 -11.70 3.66 -10.48
N ILE A 18 -12.67 4.51 -10.12
CA ILE A 18 -12.68 5.23 -8.84
C ILE A 18 -12.95 4.18 -7.77
N VAL A 19 -11.87 3.56 -7.26
CA VAL A 19 -11.98 2.74 -6.05
C VAL A 19 -12.43 3.69 -4.94
N ARG A 20 -13.67 3.51 -4.48
CA ARG A 20 -14.17 4.25 -3.33
C ARG A 20 -13.25 3.91 -2.16
N ALA A 21 -12.79 4.92 -1.44
CA ALA A 21 -11.89 4.74 -0.28
C ALA A 21 -12.44 3.75 0.77
N ALA A 22 -13.75 3.49 0.75
CA ALA A 22 -14.43 2.54 1.63
C ALA A 22 -14.20 1.06 1.27
N ASP A 23 -13.82 0.76 0.03
CA ASP A 23 -13.69 -0.60 -0.50
C ASP A 23 -12.24 -0.92 -0.89
N ASP A 24 -11.27 -0.09 -0.48
CA ASP A 24 -9.86 -0.32 -0.78
C ASP A 24 -9.39 -1.61 -0.08
N PRO A 25 -8.90 -2.62 -0.82
CA PRO A 25 -8.53 -3.92 -0.26
C PRO A 25 -7.38 -3.84 0.74
N PHE A 26 -6.59 -2.76 0.72
CA PHE A 26 -5.48 -2.54 1.66
C PHE A 26 -5.96 -2.12 3.05
N LEU A 27 -7.21 -1.67 3.21
CA LEU A 27 -7.75 -1.29 4.51
C LEU A 27 -7.90 -2.50 5.43
N GLY A 28 -7.68 -2.28 6.71
CA GLY A 28 -7.82 -3.31 7.73
C GLY A 28 -6.63 -3.42 8.66
N ILE A 29 -6.65 -4.46 9.48
CA ILE A 29 -5.59 -4.83 10.40
C ILE A 29 -4.92 -6.08 9.87
N TRP A 30 -3.61 -6.01 9.68
CA TRP A 30 -2.77 -7.03 9.08
C TRP A 30 -1.70 -7.47 10.05
N GLN A 31 -1.61 -8.77 10.32
CA GLN A 31 -0.60 -9.36 11.20
C GLN A 31 0.43 -10.12 10.39
N LEU A 32 1.72 -9.88 10.67
CA LEU A 32 2.81 -10.63 10.05
C LEU A 32 2.68 -12.13 10.33
N ASN A 33 2.75 -12.92 9.27
CA ASN A 33 2.89 -14.37 9.36
C ASN A 33 4.37 -14.74 9.19
N GLY A 34 5.03 -15.06 10.31
CA GLY A 34 6.46 -15.35 10.34
C GLY A 34 6.84 -16.62 9.57
N GLU A 35 5.95 -17.61 9.49
CA GLU A 35 6.20 -18.89 8.78
C GLU A 35 6.24 -18.70 7.25
N LYS A 36 5.44 -17.74 6.74
CA LYS A 36 5.35 -17.42 5.31
C LYS A 36 6.31 -16.30 4.88
N THR A 37 7.02 -15.71 5.83
CA THR A 37 7.91 -14.55 5.60
C THR A 37 9.36 -15.02 5.48
N SER A 38 10.09 -14.50 4.49
CA SER A 38 11.50 -14.83 4.26
C SER A 38 12.42 -13.63 4.49
N ASN A 39 13.66 -13.90 4.96
CA ASN A 39 14.73 -12.90 5.13
C ASN A 39 14.30 -11.65 5.92
N TYR A 40 13.47 -11.84 6.96
CA TYR A 40 12.91 -10.77 7.75
C TYR A 40 13.45 -10.80 9.18
N GLN A 41 13.89 -9.65 9.67
CA GLN A 41 14.63 -9.54 10.93
C GLN A 41 13.77 -9.19 12.14
N GLN A 42 12.47 -8.97 11.96
CA GLN A 42 11.55 -8.65 13.05
C GLN A 42 10.93 -9.92 13.63
N GLN A 43 10.57 -9.88 14.91
CA GLN A 43 9.85 -10.95 15.58
C GLN A 43 8.36 -10.89 15.26
N SER A 44 7.78 -9.68 15.25
CA SER A 44 6.38 -9.46 14.96
C SER A 44 6.17 -8.07 14.32
N GLN A 45 5.15 -7.96 13.49
CA GLN A 45 4.71 -6.68 12.96
C GLN A 45 3.21 -6.68 12.71
N MET A 46 2.56 -5.58 13.08
CA MET A 46 1.16 -5.31 12.78
C MET A 46 1.07 -4.05 11.93
N ILE A 47 0.20 -4.06 10.92
CA ILE A 47 -0.14 -2.90 10.09
C ILE A 47 -1.62 -2.61 10.27
N ILE A 48 -1.96 -1.35 10.53
CA ILE A 48 -3.33 -0.87 10.61
C ILE A 48 -3.49 0.22 9.54
N ASN A 49 -4.32 -0.05 8.55
CA ASN A 49 -4.64 0.90 7.48
C ASN A 49 -6.05 1.43 7.67
N VAL A 50 -6.18 2.73 7.89
CA VAL A 50 -7.46 3.41 8.09
C VAL A 50 -7.75 4.39 6.96
N PRO A 51 -9.00 4.53 6.51
CA PRO A 51 -9.36 5.46 5.43
C PRO A 51 -8.90 6.89 5.73
N ALA A 52 -8.37 7.57 4.73
CA ALA A 52 -8.02 8.99 4.76
C ALA A 52 -8.30 9.64 3.40
N PRO A 53 -8.42 10.96 3.31
CA PRO A 53 -8.59 11.65 2.03
C PRO A 53 -7.46 11.30 1.05
N GLY A 54 -7.83 10.88 -0.16
CA GLY A 54 -6.87 10.50 -1.22
C GLY A 54 -6.23 9.12 -1.08
N GLY A 55 -6.61 8.34 -0.06
CA GLY A 55 -6.06 7.00 0.18
C GLY A 55 -6.34 6.51 1.59
N PHE A 56 -5.30 6.22 2.36
CA PHE A 56 -5.40 5.78 3.75
C PHE A 56 -4.19 6.22 4.57
N THR A 57 -4.29 6.15 5.89
CA THR A 57 -3.15 6.30 6.80
C THR A 57 -2.72 4.92 7.27
N SER A 58 -1.43 4.63 7.17
CA SER A 58 -0.83 3.39 7.62
C SER A 58 -0.13 3.60 8.96
N TYR A 59 -0.50 2.80 9.94
CA TYR A 59 0.16 2.68 11.24
C TYR A 59 0.85 1.33 11.29
N ARG A 60 2.12 1.32 11.70
CA ARG A 60 2.90 0.10 11.78
C ARG A 60 3.52 -0.02 13.16
N ALA A 61 3.23 -1.12 13.85
CA ALA A 61 3.87 -1.50 15.11
C ALA A 61 4.79 -2.69 14.85
N THR A 62 6.03 -2.61 15.29
CA THR A 62 7.06 -3.63 15.06
C THR A 62 7.72 -4.01 16.38
N ILE A 63 7.93 -5.31 16.57
CA ILE A 63 8.79 -5.86 17.64
C ILE A 63 10.00 -6.48 16.95
N GLY A 64 11.17 -5.94 17.24
CA GLY A 64 12.44 -6.48 16.77
C GLY A 64 12.84 -7.78 17.48
N LYS A 65 13.83 -8.49 16.94
CA LYS A 65 14.39 -9.70 17.58
C LYS A 65 15.08 -9.42 18.91
N ASP A 66 15.45 -8.17 19.16
CA ASP A 66 15.99 -7.66 20.42
C ASP A 66 14.89 -7.27 21.43
N ASN A 67 13.63 -7.59 21.13
CA ASN A 67 12.43 -7.21 21.90
C ASN A 67 12.19 -5.68 21.99
N GLN A 68 12.89 -4.88 21.20
CA GLN A 68 12.59 -3.45 21.12
C GLN A 68 11.36 -3.22 20.25
N SER A 69 10.46 -2.38 20.73
CA SER A 69 9.26 -1.99 19.97
C SER A 69 9.46 -0.64 19.26
N SER A 70 8.92 -0.52 18.09
CA SER A 70 8.85 0.74 17.35
C SER A 70 7.48 0.90 16.69
N THR A 71 7.06 2.15 16.55
CA THR A 71 5.85 2.51 15.81
C THR A 71 6.19 3.50 14.71
N GLU A 72 5.48 3.42 13.62
CA GLU A 72 5.62 4.29 12.48
C GLU A 72 4.25 4.64 11.93
N THR A 73 4.09 5.87 11.47
CA THR A 73 2.87 6.34 10.82
C THR A 73 3.23 7.12 9.57
N HIS A 74 2.48 6.91 8.48
CA HIS A 74 2.61 7.68 7.27
C HIS A 74 1.31 7.66 6.45
N PRO A 75 1.05 8.73 5.66
CA PRO A 75 -0.04 8.71 4.70
C PRO A 75 0.31 7.81 3.50
N VAL A 76 -0.70 7.14 2.98
CA VAL A 76 -0.64 6.42 1.69
C VAL A 76 -1.55 7.17 0.74
N ALA A 77 -1.00 8.16 0.08
CA ALA A 77 -1.66 8.93 -0.97
C ALA A 77 -1.09 8.52 -2.33
N PHE A 78 -1.94 8.49 -3.35
CA PHE A 78 -1.57 8.09 -4.70
C PHE A 78 -1.39 9.29 -5.63
N ASP A 79 -0.89 10.40 -5.08
CA ASP A 79 -0.67 11.68 -5.77
C ASP A 79 0.76 11.85 -6.29
N GLY A 80 1.60 10.82 -6.13
CA GLY A 80 3.00 10.82 -6.58
C GLY A 80 3.96 11.64 -5.73
N LYS A 81 3.51 12.21 -4.61
CA LYS A 81 4.34 13.01 -3.71
C LYS A 81 5.00 12.15 -2.64
N PRO A 82 6.25 12.46 -2.24
CA PRO A 82 6.86 11.85 -1.08
C PRO A 82 6.32 12.46 0.21
N TYR A 83 6.14 11.61 1.23
CA TYR A 83 5.72 11.98 2.57
C TYR A 83 6.71 11.47 3.59
N GLN A 84 7.00 12.29 4.60
CA GLN A 84 7.85 11.87 5.72
C GLN A 84 7.11 10.88 6.61
N THR A 85 7.84 9.85 7.07
CA THR A 85 7.33 8.98 8.12
C THR A 85 7.46 9.67 9.48
N THR A 86 6.49 9.40 10.36
CA THR A 86 6.53 9.81 11.77
C THR A 86 6.80 8.58 12.62
N GLY A 87 7.78 8.65 13.51
CA GLY A 87 8.27 7.52 14.29
C GLY A 87 9.16 6.58 13.48
N GLY A 88 9.82 5.65 14.15
CA GLY A 88 10.78 4.74 13.51
C GLY A 88 11.97 5.45 12.88
N ASP A 89 12.54 4.84 11.85
CA ASP A 89 13.59 5.46 11.05
C ASP A 89 12.98 6.50 10.10
N ALA A 90 13.39 7.76 10.24
CA ALA A 90 12.93 8.84 9.36
C ALA A 90 13.28 8.56 7.91
N ARG A 91 12.28 8.57 7.04
CA ARG A 91 12.43 8.41 5.60
C ARG A 91 11.25 9.04 4.85
N GLU A 92 11.47 9.29 3.59
CA GLU A 92 10.41 9.69 2.68
C GLU A 92 9.81 8.45 2.01
N ILE A 93 8.49 8.43 1.90
CA ILE A 93 7.75 7.36 1.23
C ILE A 93 6.77 7.96 0.24
N SER A 94 6.73 7.43 -0.96
CA SER A 94 5.70 7.70 -1.95
C SER A 94 5.04 6.41 -2.43
N TYR A 95 3.79 6.51 -2.85
CA TYR A 95 3.03 5.38 -3.33
C TYR A 95 2.47 5.62 -4.72
N LYS A 96 2.45 4.55 -5.52
CA LYS A 96 1.80 4.50 -6.82
C LYS A 96 0.86 3.31 -6.84
N ARG A 97 -0.38 3.52 -7.24
CA ARG A 97 -1.31 2.43 -7.49
C ARG A 97 -1.05 1.82 -8.86
N VAL A 98 -0.79 0.53 -8.91
CA VAL A 98 -0.57 -0.24 -10.13
C VAL A 98 -1.90 -0.78 -10.65
N ASP A 99 -2.68 -1.40 -9.75
CA ASP A 99 -4.03 -1.89 -10.00
C ASP A 99 -4.86 -1.89 -8.70
N ALA A 100 -6.06 -2.45 -8.73
CA ALA A 100 -6.97 -2.45 -7.58
C ALA A 100 -6.36 -3.12 -6.33
N ARG A 101 -5.45 -4.08 -6.49
CA ARG A 101 -4.86 -4.89 -5.41
C ARG A 101 -3.34 -4.80 -5.34
N THR A 102 -2.72 -3.95 -6.15
CA THR A 102 -1.26 -3.81 -6.20
C THR A 102 -0.86 -2.35 -6.09
N ILE A 103 0.06 -2.06 -5.19
CA ILE A 103 0.69 -0.75 -5.04
C ILE A 103 2.21 -0.91 -5.03
N GLU A 104 2.90 0.09 -5.55
CA GLU A 104 4.35 0.25 -5.41
C GLU A 104 4.63 1.29 -4.34
N ARG A 105 5.54 0.98 -3.46
CA ARG A 105 6.05 1.88 -2.43
C ARG A 105 7.51 2.21 -2.73
N THR A 106 7.80 3.47 -3.00
CA THR A 106 9.18 3.97 -3.09
C THR A 106 9.58 4.57 -1.75
N GLN A 107 10.72 4.16 -1.23
CA GLN A 107 11.30 4.68 0.01
C GLN A 107 12.63 5.34 -0.29
N ASN A 108 12.85 6.52 0.28
CA ASN A 108 14.14 7.22 0.25
C ASN A 108 14.64 7.39 1.68
N ARG A 109 15.72 6.69 2.01
CA ARG A 109 16.41 6.78 3.30
C ARG A 109 17.80 7.33 3.07
N ASN A 110 18.01 8.61 3.41
CA ASN A 110 19.30 9.29 3.25
C ASN A 110 19.90 9.15 1.82
N GLY A 111 19.07 9.32 0.80
CA GLY A 111 19.48 9.18 -0.60
C GLY A 111 19.51 7.75 -1.14
N LYS A 112 19.35 6.73 -0.28
CA LYS A 112 19.21 5.34 -0.71
C LYS A 112 17.74 5.05 -1.04
N ILE A 113 17.47 4.81 -2.30
CA ILE A 113 16.13 4.53 -2.82
C ILE A 113 15.92 3.02 -2.89
N SER A 114 14.75 2.56 -2.43
CA SER A 114 14.26 1.20 -2.63
C SER A 114 12.80 1.23 -3.07
N VAL A 115 12.40 0.23 -3.85
CA VAL A 115 11.03 0.06 -4.31
C VAL A 115 10.53 -1.30 -3.84
N ASP A 116 9.39 -1.30 -3.18
CA ASP A 116 8.69 -2.49 -2.74
C ASP A 116 7.36 -2.61 -3.49
N THR A 117 6.92 -3.83 -3.75
CA THR A 117 5.59 -4.10 -4.27
C THR A 117 4.72 -4.67 -3.15
N GLU A 118 3.57 -4.10 -2.93
CA GLU A 118 2.58 -4.57 -1.97
C GLU A 118 1.34 -5.07 -2.71
N GLN A 119 0.91 -6.29 -2.46
CA GLN A 119 -0.20 -6.94 -3.18
C GLN A 119 -1.16 -7.63 -2.22
N VAL A 120 -2.45 -7.32 -2.35
CA VAL A 120 -3.52 -8.03 -1.64
C VAL A 120 -4.02 -9.18 -2.51
N SER A 121 -4.20 -10.35 -1.91
CA SER A 121 -4.74 -11.54 -2.58
C SER A 121 -6.17 -11.32 -3.08
N GLU A 122 -6.61 -12.16 -4.00
CA GLU A 122 -7.95 -12.06 -4.60
C GLU A 122 -9.07 -12.18 -3.58
N ASP A 123 -8.89 -13.04 -2.58
CA ASP A 123 -9.85 -13.22 -1.47
C ASP A 123 -9.76 -12.12 -0.40
N GLY A 124 -8.83 -11.15 -0.54
CA GLY A 124 -8.64 -10.04 0.36
C GLY A 124 -8.03 -10.40 1.73
N LYS A 125 -7.53 -11.64 1.91
CA LYS A 125 -7.09 -12.14 3.23
C LYS A 125 -5.58 -12.07 3.45
N THR A 126 -4.80 -11.94 2.40
CA THR A 126 -3.33 -11.93 2.48
C THR A 126 -2.78 -10.67 1.83
N LEU A 127 -1.86 -10.01 2.52
CA LEU A 127 -1.04 -8.91 1.99
C LEU A 127 0.40 -9.40 1.85
N THR A 128 0.93 -9.39 0.66
CA THR A 128 2.33 -9.75 0.36
C THR A 128 3.11 -8.49 0.04
N VAL A 129 4.22 -8.27 0.74
CA VAL A 129 5.17 -7.18 0.49
C VAL A 129 6.46 -7.78 -0.02
N LYS A 130 6.80 -7.49 -1.27
CA LYS A 130 8.03 -7.96 -1.93
C LYS A 130 9.06 -6.84 -1.91
N GLN A 131 10.22 -7.13 -1.37
CA GLN A 131 11.42 -6.31 -1.40
C GLN A 131 12.51 -7.03 -2.20
N ALA A 132 13.62 -6.36 -2.50
CA ALA A 132 14.71 -6.95 -3.32
C ALA A 132 15.16 -8.34 -2.80
N ASN A 133 15.30 -8.52 -1.47
CA ASN A 133 15.83 -9.74 -0.86
C ASN A 133 14.91 -10.35 0.21
N ALA A 134 13.67 -9.88 0.30
CA ALA A 134 12.75 -10.35 1.33
C ALA A 134 11.30 -10.35 0.84
N VAL A 135 10.54 -11.32 1.31
CA VAL A 135 9.09 -11.37 1.13
C VAL A 135 8.46 -11.40 2.51
N ARG A 136 7.57 -10.46 2.78
CA ARG A 136 6.76 -10.42 4.00
C ARG A 136 5.33 -10.74 3.67
N VAL A 137 4.74 -11.62 4.44
CA VAL A 137 3.36 -12.04 4.28
C VAL A 137 2.58 -11.69 5.54
N TYR A 138 1.47 -11.01 5.35
CA TYR A 138 0.56 -10.62 6.43
C TYR A 138 -0.80 -11.24 6.18
N GLU A 139 -1.48 -11.58 7.25
CA GLU A 139 -2.84 -12.09 7.22
C GLU A 139 -3.80 -11.05 7.82
N LYS A 140 -4.92 -10.84 7.14
CA LYS A 140 -5.95 -9.91 7.59
C LYS A 140 -6.63 -10.43 8.84
N GLN A 141 -6.66 -9.62 9.89
CA GLN A 141 -7.33 -9.93 11.14
C GLN A 141 -8.73 -9.31 11.16
N PHE A 142 -8.86 -8.05 10.73
CA PHE A 142 -10.11 -7.30 10.74
C PHE A 142 -10.18 -6.34 9.56
N ASP A 143 -11.41 -6.11 9.09
CA ASP A 143 -11.72 -5.03 8.15
C ASP A 143 -11.90 -3.71 8.92
N VAL A 144 -11.29 -2.65 8.43
CA VAL A 144 -11.55 -1.28 8.88
C VAL A 144 -12.47 -0.63 7.86
N LYS A 145 -13.68 -0.28 8.30
CA LYS A 145 -14.66 0.41 7.47
C LYS A 145 -14.73 1.89 7.87
N PRO A 146 -14.99 2.81 6.93
CA PRO A 146 -15.26 4.19 7.28
C PRO A 146 -16.45 4.28 8.23
N ALA A 147 -16.40 5.22 9.17
CA ALA A 147 -17.56 5.53 9.99
C ALA A 147 -18.74 5.92 9.09
N LYS A 148 -19.89 5.30 9.29
CA LYS A 148 -21.12 5.72 8.64
C LYS A 148 -21.45 7.12 9.18
N ARG A 149 -21.49 8.10 8.30
CA ARG A 149 -22.01 9.44 8.61
C ARG A 149 -23.54 9.44 8.53
#